data_737419957d399c1deb694270f919ef26
#
_entry.id   737419957d399c1deb694270f919ef26
#
_cell.length_a   1.000
_cell.length_b   1.000
_cell.length_c   1.000
_cell.angle_alpha   90.00
_cell.angle_beta   90.00
_cell.angle_gamma   90.00
#
_symmetry.space_group_name_H-M   'P 1'
#
loop_
_entity.id
_entity.type
_entity.pdbx_description
1 polymer ?
#
loop_
_entity_poly.entity_id
_entity_poly.type
_entity_poly.pdbx_seq_one_letter_code
_entity_poly.pdbx_strand_id
1 'polypeptide(L)'
;MTAALIDWPSLAADGFPFPDRIPAARLVDELAAALVSPDPGIRDDAAYTAAARWIGEGRLDAVLEDLGDSAAGRFTHPETQARSFAPLIICSVLTRAAGVPGLVSQQAAERWYASFRAWYPDERDTRGWDDALGWLHAVAHGADAVAAFAKVLPHRRADLLELCARRVTAPQTGYRYAQLEDARLARALVRVLQGPGLTSEEATGWLGVVGEALEGGGPGPVPVWAFNTFATLQSLHLHLTRGIADEGIPPHAEAVAARVAELLRLPYYWLA
;
A
#
# COMPACT_ATOMS: atom_id res chain seq x y z
N MET A 1 -17.12 -23.83 -16.05
CA MET A 1 -15.75 -23.44 -15.64
C MET A 1 -14.82 -23.70 -16.82
N THR A 2 -14.31 -22.65 -17.45
CA THR A 2 -13.27 -22.76 -18.47
C THR A 2 -12.00 -23.27 -17.78
N ALA A 3 -11.27 -24.23 -18.35
CA ALA A 3 -10.00 -24.70 -17.81
C ALA A 3 -9.00 -23.52 -17.77
N ALA A 4 -8.18 -23.46 -16.70
CA ALA A 4 -7.11 -22.48 -16.60
C ALA A 4 -6.17 -22.62 -17.81
N LEU A 5 -5.78 -21.52 -18.40
CA LEU A 5 -4.91 -21.49 -19.57
C LEU A 5 -3.44 -21.53 -19.19
N ILE A 6 -3.12 -21.17 -17.92
CA ILE A 6 -1.76 -21.07 -17.38
C ILE A 6 -1.57 -22.09 -16.27
N ASP A 7 -0.54 -22.92 -16.41
CA ASP A 7 0.03 -23.71 -15.32
C ASP A 7 1.02 -22.83 -14.56
N TRP A 8 0.54 -22.19 -13.48
CA TRP A 8 1.30 -21.22 -12.70
C TRP A 8 2.58 -21.79 -12.08
N PRO A 9 2.59 -23.01 -11.49
CA PRO A 9 3.81 -23.63 -10.99
C PRO A 9 4.86 -23.86 -12.08
N SER A 10 4.45 -24.38 -13.24
CA SER A 10 5.37 -24.59 -14.37
C SER A 10 5.89 -23.27 -14.91
N LEU A 11 5.03 -22.23 -15.03
CA LEU A 11 5.44 -20.89 -15.46
C LEU A 11 6.51 -20.30 -14.53
N ALA A 12 6.35 -20.47 -13.21
CA ALA A 12 7.33 -19.99 -12.23
C ALA A 12 8.66 -20.75 -12.35
N ALA A 13 8.61 -22.08 -12.50
CA ALA A 13 9.80 -22.92 -12.69
C ALA A 13 10.61 -22.55 -13.94
N ASP A 14 9.90 -22.10 -15.00
CA ASP A 14 10.50 -21.65 -16.26
C ASP A 14 10.98 -20.18 -16.24
N GLY A 15 10.90 -19.50 -15.08
CA GLY A 15 11.38 -18.12 -14.90
C GLY A 15 10.46 -17.08 -15.51
N PHE A 16 9.15 -17.31 -15.48
CA PHE A 16 8.09 -16.38 -15.86
C PHE A 16 8.11 -15.89 -17.32
N PRO A 17 8.23 -16.79 -18.32
CA PRO A 17 8.15 -16.39 -19.71
C PRO A 17 6.77 -15.76 -19.99
N PHE A 18 6.75 -14.70 -20.84
CA PHE A 18 5.48 -14.10 -21.21
C PHE A 18 4.70 -15.02 -22.16
N PRO A 19 3.41 -15.31 -21.89
CA PRO A 19 2.65 -16.26 -22.68
C PRO A 19 2.06 -15.60 -23.97
N ASP A 20 2.89 -15.31 -24.95
CA ASP A 20 2.54 -14.59 -26.18
C ASP A 20 1.33 -15.15 -26.96
N ARG A 21 0.97 -16.41 -26.71
CA ARG A 21 -0.16 -17.08 -27.38
C ARG A 21 -1.51 -16.80 -26.72
N ILE A 22 -1.53 -16.24 -25.53
CA ILE A 22 -2.76 -15.93 -24.79
C ILE A 22 -3.15 -14.49 -25.13
N PRO A 23 -4.39 -14.24 -25.62
CA PRO A 23 -4.88 -12.88 -25.84
C PRO A 23 -4.82 -12.05 -24.54
N ALA A 24 -4.41 -10.78 -24.63
CA ALA A 24 -4.18 -9.92 -23.49
C ALA A 24 -5.39 -9.83 -22.53
N ALA A 25 -6.62 -9.71 -23.06
CA ALA A 25 -7.82 -9.70 -22.25
C ALA A 25 -8.01 -11.01 -21.45
N ARG A 26 -7.69 -12.16 -22.07
CA ARG A 26 -7.75 -13.46 -21.38
C ARG A 26 -6.66 -13.59 -20.31
N LEU A 27 -5.52 -12.96 -20.53
CA LEU A 27 -4.43 -12.93 -19.56
C LEU A 27 -4.81 -12.10 -18.31
N VAL A 28 -5.57 -11.02 -18.48
CA VAL A 28 -6.16 -10.28 -17.35
C VAL A 28 -7.06 -11.19 -16.51
N ASP A 29 -7.94 -11.98 -17.15
CA ASP A 29 -8.83 -12.92 -16.46
C ASP A 29 -8.04 -14.00 -15.69
N GLU A 30 -7.00 -14.58 -16.31
CA GLU A 30 -6.15 -15.60 -15.69
C GLU A 30 -5.39 -15.05 -14.47
N LEU A 31 -4.79 -13.86 -14.60
CA LEU A 31 -4.16 -13.16 -13.47
C LEU A 31 -5.17 -12.84 -12.38
N ALA A 32 -6.36 -12.36 -12.76
CA ALA A 32 -7.43 -12.05 -11.83
C ALA A 32 -7.85 -13.27 -11.00
N ALA A 33 -7.97 -14.43 -11.63
CA ALA A 33 -8.33 -15.68 -10.96
C ALA A 33 -7.19 -16.19 -10.06
N ALA A 34 -5.94 -16.16 -10.53
CA ALA A 34 -4.80 -16.66 -9.77
C ALA A 34 -4.47 -15.79 -8.55
N LEU A 35 -4.62 -14.47 -8.65
CA LEU A 35 -4.38 -13.51 -7.57
C LEU A 35 -5.42 -13.56 -6.42
N VAL A 36 -6.51 -14.33 -6.59
CA VAL A 36 -7.51 -14.61 -5.55
C VAL A 36 -7.25 -15.98 -4.89
N SER A 37 -6.35 -16.78 -5.45
CA SER A 37 -6.07 -18.13 -4.96
C SER A 37 -5.76 -18.14 -3.46
N PRO A 38 -6.31 -19.08 -2.69
CA PRO A 38 -5.89 -19.30 -1.30
C PRO A 38 -4.49 -19.93 -1.22
N ASP A 39 -4.01 -20.55 -2.29
CA ASP A 39 -2.67 -21.14 -2.38
C ASP A 39 -1.62 -20.03 -2.60
N PRO A 40 -0.72 -19.76 -1.62
CA PRO A 40 0.32 -18.75 -1.74
C PRO A 40 1.32 -19.07 -2.86
N GLY A 41 1.61 -20.33 -3.16
CA GLY A 41 2.48 -20.70 -4.28
C GLY A 41 1.92 -20.24 -5.63
N ILE A 42 0.60 -20.30 -5.81
CA ILE A 42 -0.07 -19.77 -7.00
C ILE A 42 -0.16 -18.25 -6.96
N ARG A 43 -0.65 -17.68 -5.86
CA ARG A 43 -0.94 -16.26 -5.73
C ARG A 43 0.31 -15.40 -5.64
N ASP A 44 1.21 -15.71 -4.68
CA ASP A 44 2.37 -14.89 -4.33
C ASP A 44 3.55 -15.21 -5.25
N ASP A 45 3.97 -16.50 -5.24
CA ASP A 45 5.22 -16.90 -5.88
C ASP A 45 5.09 -16.89 -7.40
N ALA A 46 3.92 -17.25 -7.94
CA ALA A 46 3.73 -17.33 -9.38
C ALA A 46 2.99 -16.12 -9.96
N ALA A 47 1.70 -15.93 -9.65
CA ALA A 47 0.86 -14.96 -10.36
C ALA A 47 1.27 -13.51 -10.10
N TYR A 48 1.51 -13.13 -8.83
CA TYR A 48 1.96 -11.77 -8.52
C TYR A 48 3.35 -11.47 -9.09
N THR A 49 4.29 -12.40 -8.94
CA THR A 49 5.66 -12.26 -9.48
C THR A 49 5.65 -12.11 -10.99
N ALA A 50 4.86 -12.94 -11.70
CA ALA A 50 4.67 -12.81 -13.15
C ALA A 50 4.05 -11.45 -13.53
N ALA A 51 2.96 -11.06 -12.88
CA ALA A 51 2.28 -9.79 -13.15
C ALA A 51 3.22 -8.59 -12.95
N ALA A 52 3.91 -8.51 -11.81
CA ALA A 52 4.83 -7.42 -11.52
C ALA A 52 5.96 -7.33 -12.56
N ARG A 53 6.54 -8.48 -12.95
CA ARG A 53 7.56 -8.53 -13.98
C ARG A 53 7.04 -8.09 -15.34
N TRP A 54 5.93 -8.67 -15.81
CA TRP A 54 5.36 -8.36 -17.14
C TRP A 54 4.87 -6.92 -17.25
N ILE A 55 4.33 -6.36 -16.17
CA ILE A 55 4.00 -4.92 -16.08
C ILE A 55 5.28 -4.08 -16.17
N GLY A 56 6.31 -4.40 -15.39
CA GLY A 56 7.59 -3.70 -15.41
C GLY A 56 8.27 -3.72 -16.79
N GLU A 57 8.20 -4.84 -17.51
CA GLU A 57 8.72 -5.03 -18.85
C GLU A 57 7.83 -4.38 -19.94
N GLY A 58 6.65 -3.86 -19.61
CA GLY A 58 5.71 -3.26 -20.56
C GLY A 58 4.92 -4.27 -21.39
N ARG A 59 4.97 -5.55 -21.06
CA ARG A 59 4.27 -6.61 -21.79
C ARG A 59 2.74 -6.52 -21.67
N LEU A 60 2.25 -5.81 -20.65
CA LEU A 60 0.84 -5.65 -20.33
C LEU A 60 0.34 -4.20 -20.58
N ASP A 61 1.13 -3.36 -21.24
CA ASP A 61 0.79 -1.94 -21.46
C ASP A 61 -0.58 -1.75 -22.15
N ALA A 62 -0.92 -2.62 -23.10
CA ALA A 62 -2.19 -2.55 -23.83
C ALA A 62 -3.45 -2.85 -22.97
N VAL A 63 -3.29 -3.48 -21.80
CA VAL A 63 -4.38 -3.88 -20.88
C VAL A 63 -4.13 -3.38 -19.46
N LEU A 64 -3.30 -2.34 -19.32
CA LEU A 64 -2.87 -1.87 -18.02
C LEU A 64 -4.03 -1.26 -17.22
N GLU A 65 -4.95 -0.54 -17.87
CA GLU A 65 -6.16 -0.03 -17.22
C GLU A 65 -7.12 -1.16 -16.83
N ASP A 66 -7.28 -2.19 -17.65
CA ASP A 66 -8.13 -3.35 -17.31
C ASP A 66 -7.60 -4.10 -16.08
N LEU A 67 -6.27 -4.22 -15.95
CA LEU A 67 -5.63 -4.78 -14.75
C LEU A 67 -5.90 -3.92 -13.51
N GLY A 68 -5.78 -2.61 -13.64
CA GLY A 68 -6.08 -1.66 -12.56
C GLY A 68 -7.55 -1.71 -12.14
N ASP A 69 -8.48 -1.74 -13.09
CA ASP A 69 -9.93 -1.85 -12.83
C ASP A 69 -10.26 -3.19 -12.16
N SER A 70 -9.67 -4.29 -12.64
CA SER A 70 -9.80 -5.62 -12.02
C SER A 70 -9.29 -5.65 -10.58
N ALA A 71 -8.14 -5.01 -10.32
CA ALA A 71 -7.58 -4.92 -8.97
C ALA A 71 -8.45 -4.06 -8.05
N ALA A 72 -8.88 -2.87 -8.51
CA ALA A 72 -9.73 -1.97 -7.73
C ALA A 72 -11.08 -2.60 -7.37
N GLY A 73 -11.64 -3.42 -8.25
CA GLY A 73 -12.87 -4.19 -7.98
C GLY A 73 -12.72 -5.19 -6.82
N ARG A 74 -11.50 -5.63 -6.50
CA ARG A 74 -11.24 -6.60 -5.41
C ARG A 74 -11.23 -5.98 -4.03
N PHE A 75 -11.22 -4.68 -3.86
CA PHE A 75 -11.29 -4.07 -2.52
C PHE A 75 -12.59 -4.41 -1.76
N THR A 76 -13.63 -4.87 -2.45
CA THR A 76 -14.87 -5.35 -1.85
C THR A 76 -15.03 -6.88 -1.87
N HIS A 77 -13.98 -7.62 -2.25
CA HIS A 77 -14.00 -9.08 -2.32
C HIS A 77 -14.16 -9.70 -0.93
N PRO A 78 -14.94 -10.79 -0.74
CA PRO A 78 -15.12 -11.44 0.56
C PRO A 78 -13.80 -12.01 1.11
N GLU A 79 -12.95 -12.56 0.25
CA GLU A 79 -11.69 -13.19 0.64
C GLU A 79 -10.61 -12.15 0.93
N THR A 80 -9.95 -12.30 2.09
CA THR A 80 -8.92 -11.33 2.54
C THR A 80 -7.71 -11.28 1.62
N GLN A 81 -7.23 -12.43 1.13
CA GLN A 81 -6.08 -12.47 0.22
C GLN A 81 -6.36 -11.74 -1.09
N ALA A 82 -7.58 -11.80 -1.60
CA ALA A 82 -7.97 -11.06 -2.80
C ALA A 82 -7.90 -9.54 -2.58
N ARG A 83 -8.39 -9.06 -1.42
CA ARG A 83 -8.33 -7.64 -1.06
C ARG A 83 -6.90 -7.17 -0.81
N SER A 84 -6.11 -7.98 -0.10
CA SER A 84 -4.76 -7.60 0.31
C SER A 84 -3.75 -7.57 -0.85
N PHE A 85 -3.96 -8.35 -1.92
CA PHE A 85 -3.12 -8.33 -3.12
C PHE A 85 -3.55 -7.30 -4.16
N ALA A 86 -4.76 -6.77 -4.07
CA ALA A 86 -5.23 -5.72 -4.97
C ALA A 86 -4.31 -4.48 -4.99
N PRO A 87 -3.88 -3.91 -3.85
CA PRO A 87 -2.99 -2.75 -3.84
C PRO A 87 -1.61 -3.02 -4.43
N LEU A 88 -1.11 -4.26 -4.42
CA LEU A 88 0.16 -4.60 -5.09
C LEU A 88 0.07 -4.47 -6.61
N ILE A 89 -1.05 -4.92 -7.19
CA ILE A 89 -1.29 -4.75 -8.63
C ILE A 89 -1.47 -3.27 -8.96
N ILE A 90 -2.26 -2.53 -8.18
CA ILE A 90 -2.39 -1.07 -8.34
C ILE A 90 -1.01 -0.39 -8.26
N CYS A 91 -0.16 -0.76 -7.29
CA CYS A 91 1.19 -0.23 -7.15
C CYS A 91 2.04 -0.49 -8.40
N SER A 92 2.01 -1.72 -8.94
CA SER A 92 2.77 -2.10 -10.14
C SER A 92 2.29 -1.32 -11.37
N VAL A 93 0.97 -1.23 -11.57
CA VAL A 93 0.32 -0.47 -12.65
C VAL A 93 0.68 1.02 -12.59
N LEU A 94 0.51 1.65 -11.42
CA LEU A 94 0.82 3.07 -11.23
C LEU A 94 2.33 3.36 -11.35
N THR A 95 3.18 2.44 -10.91
CA THR A 95 4.64 2.59 -11.07
C THR A 95 5.04 2.58 -12.54
N ARG A 96 4.45 1.68 -13.32
CA ARG A 96 4.64 1.63 -14.79
C ARG A 96 4.13 2.91 -15.44
N ALA A 97 2.92 3.35 -15.08
CA ALA A 97 2.30 4.57 -15.62
C ALA A 97 3.11 5.84 -15.30
N ALA A 98 3.71 5.92 -14.11
CA ALA A 98 4.59 7.04 -13.75
C ALA A 98 5.85 7.13 -14.63
N GLY A 99 6.34 6.00 -15.14
CA GLY A 99 7.48 5.92 -16.04
C GLY A 99 7.13 6.17 -17.52
N VAL A 100 5.86 6.03 -17.90
CA VAL A 100 5.40 6.17 -19.30
C VAL A 100 4.14 7.04 -19.34
N PRO A 101 4.27 8.35 -19.59
CA PRO A 101 3.14 9.28 -19.61
C PRO A 101 2.03 8.86 -20.60
N GLY A 102 0.79 8.94 -20.16
CA GLY A 102 -0.39 8.64 -21.00
C GLY A 102 -0.77 7.16 -21.05
N LEU A 103 -0.04 6.27 -20.40
CA LEU A 103 -0.32 4.83 -20.37
C LEU A 103 -1.56 4.49 -19.52
N VAL A 104 -1.82 5.29 -18.50
CA VAL A 104 -3.03 5.23 -17.66
C VAL A 104 -3.66 6.62 -17.66
N SER A 105 -4.97 6.68 -17.88
CA SER A 105 -5.70 7.94 -17.83
C SER A 105 -5.82 8.43 -16.36
N GLN A 106 -5.81 9.75 -16.18
CA GLN A 106 -6.04 10.34 -14.87
C GLN A 106 -7.39 9.90 -14.29
N GLN A 107 -8.41 9.75 -15.15
CA GLN A 107 -9.73 9.29 -14.73
C GLN A 107 -9.70 7.86 -14.16
N ALA A 108 -8.93 6.94 -14.77
CA ALA A 108 -8.76 5.59 -14.25
C ALA A 108 -8.06 5.60 -12.88
N ALA A 109 -6.94 6.33 -12.76
CA ALA A 109 -6.21 6.47 -11.50
C ALA A 109 -7.09 7.04 -10.37
N GLU A 110 -7.94 8.03 -10.67
CA GLU A 110 -8.89 8.63 -9.69
C GLU A 110 -9.98 7.62 -9.28
N ARG A 111 -10.52 6.80 -10.19
CA ARG A 111 -11.49 5.73 -9.84
C ARG A 111 -10.85 4.72 -8.89
N TRP A 112 -9.63 4.27 -9.17
CA TRP A 112 -8.90 3.32 -8.32
C TRP A 112 -8.59 3.93 -6.96
N TYR A 113 -8.18 5.21 -6.93
CA TYR A 113 -7.95 5.93 -5.69
C TYR A 113 -9.23 6.01 -4.85
N ALA A 114 -10.39 6.30 -5.44
CA ALA A 114 -11.65 6.35 -4.72
C ALA A 114 -12.00 5.00 -4.06
N SER A 115 -11.84 3.88 -4.78
CA SER A 115 -12.05 2.53 -4.25
C SER A 115 -11.04 2.18 -3.16
N PHE A 116 -9.77 2.50 -3.37
CA PHE A 116 -8.70 2.29 -2.40
C PHE A 116 -8.91 3.09 -1.12
N ARG A 117 -9.27 4.38 -1.23
CA ARG A 117 -9.54 5.28 -0.11
C ARG A 117 -10.70 4.80 0.76
N ALA A 118 -11.73 4.21 0.14
CA ALA A 118 -12.85 3.63 0.86
C ALA A 118 -12.49 2.34 1.61
N TRP A 119 -11.56 1.56 1.08
CA TRP A 119 -11.15 0.27 1.65
C TRP A 119 -10.06 0.39 2.71
N TYR A 120 -8.98 1.15 2.45
CA TYR A 120 -7.72 1.02 3.18
C TYR A 120 -7.81 1.30 4.69
N PRO A 121 -8.50 2.37 5.17
CA PRO A 121 -8.66 2.59 6.61
C PRO A 121 -9.57 1.53 7.26
N ASP A 122 -10.51 0.96 6.51
CA ASP A 122 -11.56 0.09 7.03
C ASP A 122 -11.22 -1.41 6.94
N GLU A 123 -10.11 -1.79 6.28
CA GLU A 123 -9.70 -3.20 6.24
C GLU A 123 -9.47 -3.74 7.65
N ARG A 124 -10.20 -4.81 7.98
CA ARG A 124 -10.18 -5.42 9.32
C ARG A 124 -9.14 -6.49 9.47
N ASP A 125 -8.82 -7.23 8.39
CA ASP A 125 -7.78 -8.24 8.42
C ASP A 125 -6.43 -7.59 8.13
N THR A 126 -5.77 -7.20 9.21
CA THR A 126 -4.47 -6.51 9.16
C THR A 126 -3.29 -7.43 9.42
N ARG A 127 -3.50 -8.76 9.42
CA ARG A 127 -2.42 -9.74 9.58
C ARG A 127 -1.38 -9.59 8.48
N GLY A 128 -0.10 -9.69 8.87
CA GLY A 128 1.00 -9.76 7.93
C GLY A 128 1.13 -11.16 7.32
N TRP A 129 1.07 -12.18 8.17
CA TRP A 129 1.22 -13.59 7.83
C TRP A 129 0.07 -14.42 8.38
N ASP A 130 -0.27 -15.47 7.65
CA ASP A 130 -1.20 -16.53 8.05
C ASP A 130 -0.61 -17.89 7.63
N ASP A 131 -0.66 -18.89 8.52
CA ASP A 131 0.02 -20.17 8.27
C ASP A 131 -0.61 -20.99 7.10
N ALA A 132 -1.86 -20.72 6.76
CA ALA A 132 -2.55 -21.38 5.65
C ALA A 132 -2.52 -20.54 4.35
N LEU A 133 -2.65 -19.22 4.47
CA LEU A 133 -2.77 -18.31 3.35
C LEU A 133 -1.44 -17.62 2.97
N GLY A 134 -0.37 -17.78 3.76
CA GLY A 134 0.89 -17.10 3.52
C GLY A 134 0.82 -15.60 3.82
N TRP A 135 1.48 -14.79 2.99
CA TRP A 135 1.48 -13.33 3.12
C TRP A 135 0.10 -12.73 2.83
N LEU A 136 -0.39 -11.92 3.77
CA LEU A 136 -1.59 -11.10 3.59
C LEU A 136 -1.22 -9.62 3.47
N HIS A 137 -0.56 -9.05 4.47
CA HIS A 137 0.09 -7.74 4.42
C HIS A 137 -0.78 -6.57 3.90
N ALA A 138 -2.10 -6.60 4.12
CA ALA A 138 -3.01 -5.56 3.61
C ALA A 138 -2.52 -4.13 3.93
N VAL A 139 -1.96 -3.93 5.14
CA VAL A 139 -1.42 -2.63 5.57
C VAL A 139 -0.17 -2.25 4.79
N ALA A 140 0.79 -3.18 4.64
CA ALA A 140 2.04 -2.93 3.94
C ALA A 140 1.84 -2.75 2.43
N HIS A 141 1.02 -3.60 1.82
CA HIS A 141 0.67 -3.50 0.39
C HIS A 141 -0.10 -2.20 0.09
N GLY A 142 -1.01 -1.81 1.00
CA GLY A 142 -1.69 -0.52 0.91
C GLY A 142 -0.72 0.67 1.02
N ALA A 143 0.28 0.58 1.88
CA ALA A 143 1.33 1.59 1.99
C ALA A 143 2.13 1.75 0.68
N ASP A 144 2.44 0.66 -0.01
CA ASP A 144 3.10 0.74 -1.32
C ASP A 144 2.21 1.40 -2.36
N ALA A 145 0.90 1.10 -2.36
CA ALA A 145 -0.06 1.76 -3.25
C ALA A 145 -0.18 3.26 -2.95
N VAL A 146 -0.18 3.68 -1.68
CA VAL A 146 -0.12 5.10 -1.29
C VAL A 146 1.04 5.82 -1.96
N ALA A 147 2.25 5.25 -1.86
CA ALA A 147 3.45 5.83 -2.48
C ALA A 147 3.35 5.90 -4.00
N ALA A 148 2.70 4.92 -4.64
CA ALA A 148 2.49 4.90 -6.08
C ALA A 148 1.43 5.93 -6.52
N PHE A 149 0.31 6.06 -5.80
CA PHE A 149 -0.70 7.10 -6.05
C PHE A 149 -0.10 8.51 -5.93
N ALA A 150 0.78 8.76 -4.95
CA ALA A 150 1.43 10.06 -4.79
C ALA A 150 2.26 10.51 -5.99
N LYS A 151 2.75 9.56 -6.81
CA LYS A 151 3.48 9.85 -8.06
C LYS A 151 2.54 10.21 -9.21
N VAL A 152 1.41 9.52 -9.34
CA VAL A 152 0.48 9.66 -10.46
C VAL A 152 -0.58 10.73 -10.19
N LEU A 153 -1.00 10.89 -8.93
CA LEU A 153 -1.97 11.88 -8.47
C LEU A 153 -1.34 12.87 -7.45
N PRO A 154 -0.40 13.73 -7.88
CA PRO A 154 0.34 14.59 -6.96
C PRO A 154 -0.56 15.56 -6.17
N HIS A 155 -1.72 15.94 -6.69
CA HIS A 155 -2.70 16.78 -6.01
C HIS A 155 -3.45 16.05 -4.87
N ARG A 156 -3.30 14.72 -4.74
CA ARG A 156 -3.89 13.91 -3.67
C ARG A 156 -2.93 13.68 -2.48
N ARG A 157 -1.74 14.29 -2.48
CA ARG A 157 -0.74 14.01 -1.44
C ARG A 157 -1.24 14.30 -0.03
N ALA A 158 -1.88 15.42 0.20
CA ALA A 158 -2.45 15.74 1.51
C ALA A 158 -3.52 14.70 1.92
N ASP A 159 -4.42 14.32 1.00
CA ASP A 159 -5.41 13.27 1.23
C ASP A 159 -4.76 11.91 1.55
N LEU A 160 -3.63 11.59 0.90
CA LEU A 160 -2.89 10.33 1.12
C LEU A 160 -2.22 10.29 2.50
N LEU A 161 -1.68 11.42 2.98
CA LEU A 161 -1.16 11.53 4.34
C LEU A 161 -2.27 11.30 5.37
N GLU A 162 -3.41 11.94 5.21
CA GLU A 162 -4.59 11.77 6.08
C GLU A 162 -5.11 10.32 6.01
N LEU A 163 -5.13 9.68 4.84
CA LEU A 163 -5.52 8.30 4.67
C LEU A 163 -4.63 7.35 5.48
N CYS A 164 -3.31 7.58 5.49
CA CYS A 164 -2.37 6.83 6.33
C CYS A 164 -2.63 7.07 7.82
N ALA A 165 -2.92 8.32 8.23
CA ALA A 165 -3.29 8.63 9.61
C ALA A 165 -4.53 7.83 10.05
N ARG A 166 -5.58 7.84 9.24
CA ARG A 166 -6.80 7.04 9.49
C ARG A 166 -6.53 5.54 9.54
N ARG A 167 -5.63 5.02 8.67
CA ARG A 167 -5.26 3.60 8.69
C ARG A 167 -4.55 3.21 9.98
N VAL A 168 -3.57 3.99 10.43
CA VAL A 168 -2.76 3.64 11.60
C VAL A 168 -3.53 3.83 12.91
N THR A 169 -4.49 4.75 12.95
CA THR A 169 -5.34 5.01 14.13
C THR A 169 -6.66 4.23 14.11
N ALA A 170 -6.88 3.34 13.16
CA ALA A 170 -8.11 2.60 13.01
C ALA A 170 -8.37 1.68 14.23
N PRO A 171 -9.41 1.95 15.05
CA PRO A 171 -9.62 1.27 16.34
C PRO A 171 -9.98 -0.21 16.21
N GLN A 172 -10.47 -0.64 15.05
CA GLN A 172 -10.77 -2.05 14.74
C GLN A 172 -9.51 -2.90 14.50
N THR A 173 -8.31 -2.30 14.43
CA THR A 173 -7.05 -3.01 14.23
C THR A 173 -6.68 -3.82 15.47
N GLY A 174 -6.87 -5.14 15.38
CA GLY A 174 -6.56 -6.09 16.46
C GLY A 174 -5.22 -6.80 16.31
N TYR A 175 -4.56 -6.70 15.15
CA TYR A 175 -3.25 -7.32 14.87
C TYR A 175 -2.12 -6.31 15.14
N ARG A 176 -1.14 -6.73 15.94
CA ARG A 176 0.09 -5.97 16.15
C ARG A 176 0.97 -6.09 14.91
N TYR A 177 1.46 -4.99 14.38
CA TYR A 177 2.35 -4.97 13.22
C TYR A 177 3.67 -5.68 13.53
N ALA A 178 3.72 -6.96 13.18
CA ALA A 178 4.84 -7.84 13.50
C ALA A 178 5.72 -8.18 12.28
N GLN A 179 5.29 -7.78 11.09
CA GLN A 179 5.96 -8.06 9.83
C GLN A 179 6.38 -6.76 9.11
N LEU A 180 6.82 -5.75 9.87
CA LEU A 180 7.32 -4.46 9.40
C LEU A 180 6.29 -3.59 8.67
N GLU A 181 4.99 -3.76 8.94
CA GLU A 181 3.93 -2.92 8.38
C GLU A 181 4.09 -1.45 8.79
N ASP A 182 4.55 -1.20 10.01
CA ASP A 182 4.88 0.11 10.55
C ASP A 182 6.00 0.80 9.76
N ALA A 183 7.06 0.07 9.43
CA ALA A 183 8.16 0.58 8.63
C ALA A 183 7.73 0.84 7.17
N ARG A 184 6.85 -0.01 6.60
CA ARG A 184 6.30 0.18 5.25
C ARG A 184 5.41 1.42 5.18
N LEU A 185 4.54 1.64 6.20
CA LEU A 185 3.75 2.87 6.33
C LEU A 185 4.64 4.11 6.46
N ALA A 186 5.65 4.07 7.33
CA ALA A 186 6.59 5.17 7.50
C ALA A 186 7.30 5.53 6.20
N ARG A 187 7.77 4.53 5.45
CA ARG A 187 8.40 4.71 4.14
C ARG A 187 7.43 5.33 3.13
N ALA A 188 6.16 4.90 3.12
CA ALA A 188 5.15 5.46 2.23
C ALA A 188 4.88 6.94 2.54
N LEU A 189 4.73 7.29 3.83
CA LEU A 189 4.57 8.68 4.28
C LEU A 189 5.73 9.56 3.82
N VAL A 190 6.97 9.11 3.98
CA VAL A 190 8.15 9.86 3.49
C VAL A 190 8.09 10.04 1.98
N ARG A 191 7.69 9.03 1.21
CA ARG A 191 7.57 9.13 -0.26
C ARG A 191 6.46 10.10 -0.69
N VAL A 192 5.36 10.19 0.05
CA VAL A 192 4.35 11.22 -0.18
C VAL A 192 4.94 12.61 0.07
N LEU A 193 5.69 12.77 1.17
CA LEU A 193 6.35 14.02 1.55
C LEU A 193 7.48 14.44 0.59
N GLN A 194 8.12 13.50 -0.12
CA GLN A 194 9.18 13.80 -1.10
C GLN A 194 8.68 14.62 -2.30
N GLY A 195 7.40 14.54 -2.60
CA GLY A 195 6.88 15.23 -3.78
C GLY A 195 6.74 16.73 -3.59
N PRO A 196 6.90 17.51 -4.67
CA PRO A 196 6.67 18.96 -4.63
C PRO A 196 5.20 19.30 -4.41
N GLY A 197 4.93 20.52 -3.94
CA GLY A 197 3.59 21.12 -3.91
C GLY A 197 2.85 21.01 -2.58
N LEU A 198 3.34 20.30 -1.57
CA LEU A 198 2.80 20.38 -0.23
C LEU A 198 3.27 21.67 0.46
N THR A 199 2.34 22.37 1.10
CA THR A 199 2.66 23.42 2.07
C THR A 199 3.13 22.80 3.38
N SER A 200 3.76 23.60 4.25
CA SER A 200 4.17 23.11 5.60
C SER A 200 2.96 22.67 6.43
N GLU A 201 1.83 23.35 6.28
CA GLU A 201 0.57 23.02 6.95
C GLU A 201 0.02 21.67 6.47
N GLU A 202 -0.03 21.42 5.16
CA GLU A 202 -0.46 20.14 4.60
C GLU A 202 0.49 18.99 4.97
N ALA A 203 1.81 19.25 5.02
CA ALA A 203 2.81 18.26 5.40
C ALA A 203 2.70 17.82 6.85
N THR A 204 2.17 18.65 7.76
CA THR A 204 2.07 18.36 9.19
C THR A 204 0.62 18.16 9.68
N GLY A 205 -0.38 18.70 8.98
CA GLY A 205 -1.79 18.75 9.43
C GLY A 205 -2.41 17.38 9.70
N TRP A 206 -2.06 16.38 8.91
CA TRP A 206 -2.53 15.00 9.09
C TRP A 206 -2.15 14.38 10.45
N LEU A 207 -1.08 14.88 11.11
CA LEU A 207 -0.69 14.45 12.46
C LEU A 207 -1.69 14.92 13.53
N GLY A 208 -2.55 15.89 13.22
CA GLY A 208 -3.70 16.26 14.05
C GLY A 208 -4.67 15.10 14.24
N VAL A 209 -5.00 14.38 13.16
CA VAL A 209 -5.85 13.15 13.21
C VAL A 209 -5.25 12.11 14.14
N VAL A 210 -3.92 11.93 14.10
CA VAL A 210 -3.21 11.01 14.99
C VAL A 210 -3.27 11.47 16.44
N GLY A 211 -3.04 12.78 16.68
CA GLY A 211 -3.11 13.37 18.02
C GLY A 211 -4.48 13.20 18.66
N GLU A 212 -5.54 13.59 17.98
CA GLU A 212 -6.93 13.46 18.43
C GLU A 212 -7.29 12.00 18.79
N ALA A 213 -6.87 11.03 17.95
CA ALA A 213 -7.12 9.62 18.21
C ALA A 213 -6.38 9.13 19.47
N LEU A 214 -5.12 9.54 19.67
CA LEU A 214 -4.32 9.13 20.82
C LEU A 214 -4.81 9.78 22.12
N GLU A 215 -5.21 11.07 22.09
CA GLU A 215 -5.76 11.79 23.22
C GLU A 215 -7.15 11.27 23.64
N GLY A 216 -7.93 10.78 22.68
CA GLY A 216 -9.23 10.14 22.91
C GLY A 216 -9.15 8.79 23.61
N GLY A 217 -7.95 8.22 23.76
CA GLY A 217 -7.67 6.98 24.49
C GLY A 217 -7.84 7.20 25.99
N GLY A 218 -8.82 6.50 26.61
CA GLY A 218 -9.02 6.58 28.07
C GLY A 218 -7.92 5.88 28.88
N PRO A 219 -7.98 5.93 30.20
CA PRO A 219 -7.04 5.22 31.07
C PRO A 219 -7.21 3.71 30.87
N GLY A 220 -6.08 2.99 30.71
CA GLY A 220 -6.10 1.54 30.55
C GLY A 220 -4.88 1.00 29.82
N PRO A 221 -4.88 -0.29 29.48
CA PRO A 221 -3.83 -0.87 28.64
C PRO A 221 -3.81 -0.19 27.27
N VAL A 222 -2.61 0.01 26.72
CA VAL A 222 -2.44 0.55 25.38
C VAL A 222 -3.08 -0.38 24.36
N PRO A 223 -4.09 0.07 23.60
CA PRO A 223 -4.73 -0.77 22.59
C PRO A 223 -3.76 -1.04 21.43
N VAL A 224 -4.00 -2.15 20.71
CA VAL A 224 -3.09 -2.60 19.64
C VAL A 224 -2.87 -1.53 18.57
N TRP A 225 -3.93 -0.84 18.15
CA TRP A 225 -3.83 0.22 17.16
C TRP A 225 -2.92 1.38 17.62
N ALA A 226 -3.02 1.79 18.89
CA ALA A 226 -2.17 2.86 19.43
C ALA A 226 -0.71 2.42 19.50
N PHE A 227 -0.45 1.16 19.87
CA PHE A 227 0.90 0.60 19.80
C PHE A 227 1.46 0.64 18.38
N ASN A 228 0.68 0.23 17.38
CA ASN A 228 1.06 0.29 15.96
C ASN A 228 1.31 1.73 15.51
N THR A 229 0.50 2.69 15.99
CA THR A 229 0.69 4.12 15.74
C THR A 229 2.05 4.58 16.26
N PHE A 230 2.38 4.28 17.51
CA PHE A 230 3.68 4.66 18.09
C PHE A 230 4.85 4.02 17.33
N ALA A 231 4.76 2.74 16.97
CA ALA A 231 5.79 2.07 16.17
C ALA A 231 5.97 2.75 14.79
N THR A 232 4.86 3.10 14.13
CA THR A 232 4.89 3.82 12.86
C THR A 232 5.52 5.22 13.00
N LEU A 233 5.17 5.97 14.05
CA LEU A 233 5.76 7.28 14.32
C LEU A 233 7.27 7.20 14.61
N GLN A 234 7.74 6.17 15.34
CA GLN A 234 9.16 5.92 15.57
C GLN A 234 9.90 5.61 14.26
N SER A 235 9.35 4.71 13.45
CA SER A 235 9.89 4.40 12.12
C SER A 235 9.92 5.64 11.24
N LEU A 236 8.86 6.46 11.26
CA LEU A 236 8.78 7.71 10.50
C LEU A 236 9.84 8.70 10.94
N HIS A 237 10.01 8.91 12.26
CA HIS A 237 11.04 9.81 12.79
C HIS A 237 12.44 9.40 12.32
N LEU A 238 12.74 8.10 12.34
CA LEU A 238 14.00 7.58 11.83
C LEU A 238 14.20 7.91 10.33
N HIS A 239 13.18 7.69 9.51
CA HIS A 239 13.25 7.97 8.08
C HIS A 239 13.35 9.49 7.76
N LEU A 240 12.68 10.35 8.53
CA LEU A 240 12.77 11.80 8.38
C LEU A 240 14.16 12.35 8.74
N THR A 241 14.86 11.70 9.68
CA THR A 241 16.19 12.14 10.13
C THR A 241 17.34 11.53 9.31
N ARG A 242 17.15 10.32 8.77
CA ARG A 242 18.19 9.59 8.00
C ARG A 242 18.00 9.64 6.49
N GLY A 243 16.77 9.95 6.04
CA GLY A 243 16.37 9.80 4.65
C GLY A 243 16.05 8.34 4.28
N ILE A 244 15.57 8.17 3.06
CA ILE A 244 15.46 6.87 2.40
C ILE A 244 16.61 6.80 1.39
N ALA A 245 17.32 5.71 1.29
CA ALA A 245 18.53 5.49 0.48
C ALA A 245 18.63 6.45 -0.73
N ASP A 246 18.34 6.20 -1.90
CA ASP A 246 18.52 7.08 -3.06
C ASP A 246 17.54 8.28 -3.13
N GLU A 247 16.59 8.40 -2.19
CA GLU A 247 15.55 9.43 -2.20
C GLU A 247 15.88 10.62 -1.26
N GLY A 248 16.78 10.44 -0.29
CA GLY A 248 17.22 11.50 0.64
C GLY A 248 16.15 11.86 1.70
N ILE A 249 16.31 13.06 2.26
CA ILE A 249 15.39 13.62 3.28
C ILE A 249 14.30 14.45 2.55
N PRO A 250 13.01 14.26 2.90
CA PRO A 250 11.92 14.97 2.22
C PRO A 250 11.86 16.46 2.61
N PRO A 251 11.23 17.30 1.78
CA PRO A 251 10.82 18.64 2.19
C PRO A 251 9.99 18.60 3.47
N HIS A 252 10.08 19.65 4.28
CA HIS A 252 9.35 19.76 5.57
C HIS A 252 9.71 18.70 6.62
N ALA A 253 10.75 17.88 6.42
CA ALA A 253 11.12 16.79 7.34
C ALA A 253 11.32 17.27 8.78
N GLU A 254 11.96 18.44 8.98
CA GLU A 254 12.19 18.99 10.31
C GLU A 254 10.87 19.31 11.03
N ALA A 255 9.93 19.98 10.35
CA ALA A 255 8.62 20.31 10.91
C ALA A 255 7.79 19.05 11.24
N VAL A 256 7.79 18.06 10.32
CA VAL A 256 7.10 16.81 10.53
C VAL A 256 7.74 16.02 11.69
N ALA A 257 9.08 15.94 11.75
CA ALA A 257 9.80 15.24 12.82
C ALA A 257 9.56 15.87 14.19
N ALA A 258 9.52 17.21 14.27
CA ALA A 258 9.19 17.93 15.50
C ALA A 258 7.77 17.56 15.99
N ARG A 259 6.77 17.56 15.09
CA ARG A 259 5.40 17.19 15.44
C ARG A 259 5.27 15.71 15.84
N VAL A 260 5.99 14.82 15.16
CA VAL A 260 6.08 13.39 15.52
C VAL A 260 6.68 13.21 16.92
N ALA A 261 7.74 13.95 17.26
CA ALA A 261 8.37 13.91 18.58
C ALA A 261 7.41 14.36 19.69
N GLU A 262 6.59 15.39 19.44
CA GLU A 262 5.53 15.81 20.38
C GLU A 262 4.52 14.69 20.65
N LEU A 263 4.05 13.99 19.62
CA LEU A 263 3.12 12.87 19.78
C LEU A 263 3.76 11.68 20.51
N LEU A 264 5.06 11.43 20.29
CA LEU A 264 5.80 10.38 20.98
C LEU A 264 6.02 10.68 22.48
N ARG A 265 5.85 11.91 22.95
CA ARG A 265 5.85 12.22 24.37
C ARG A 265 4.65 11.66 25.12
N LEU A 266 3.55 11.35 24.44
CA LEU A 266 2.38 10.75 25.09
C LEU A 266 2.71 9.42 25.78
N PRO A 267 3.35 8.42 25.11
CA PRO A 267 3.80 7.20 25.79
C PRO A 267 5.15 7.37 26.49
N TYR A 268 6.00 8.30 26.04
CA TYR A 268 7.36 8.50 26.55
C TYR A 268 7.49 9.87 27.22
N TYR A 269 6.72 10.10 28.28
CA TYR A 269 6.68 11.36 29.01
C TYR A 269 8.04 11.83 29.56
N TRP A 270 9.06 10.98 29.54
CA TRP A 270 10.45 11.28 29.91
C TRP A 270 11.33 11.77 28.74
N LEU A 271 10.79 11.85 27.51
CA LEU A 271 11.52 12.44 26.40
C LEU A 271 11.67 13.95 26.60
N ALA A 272 12.90 14.45 26.34
CA ALA A 272 13.22 15.85 26.39
C ALA A 272 12.59 16.65 25.24
#